data_32956cbdaee320bffe45cfef5210e4ee
#
_entry.id   32956cbdaee320bffe45cfef5210e4ee
#
_cell.length_a   1.000
_cell.length_b   1.000
_cell.length_c   1.000
_cell.angle_alpha   90.00
_cell.angle_beta   90.00
_cell.angle_gamma   90.00
#
_symmetry.space_group_name_H-M   'P 1'
#
loop_
_entity.id
_entity.type
_entity.pdbx_description
1 polymer ?
#
loop_
_entity_poly.entity_id
_entity_poly.type
_entity_poly.pdbx_seq_one_letter_code
_entity_poly.pdbx_strand_id
1 'polypeptide(L)'
;MLQRFLEFIQQQHLFPSGQEVLLAVSGGRDSVAMLDLCRRAGIPFAVAHCNFHLRPGDCDRDQQFVRRLAAAIGVAFHTVDFDTRAYAAANGMGIEEAARHLRYSWFDNLCRQHGYACVATAHHRDDSVETFFLNLLRGTGIAGLHGIRPSSTFLHTTLVRPLLCCSRADIDRYVDERHLAYVEDYTNAQLDARRNQLRHRLMPLLRELCPSFDTTMEANLQRLAEVHEVYSNAVSDLRDRMLRSEKSPFGFPYAWMALDAIRTLSPRRTLLFELLRPYGFSPAVVDDILAALHTEHTGTLFVSDTHAAAFDRGRLILTENNLHTLPEVTSECGEWKTEMGKRNENEALRLVEYIDADTVRLPLSVRHWQPGDRFQPLGMEHQRRLSDFLKDGKLNLFEKRCVGVLTDADGRIVWVVGLRLDHRVRVSPSTQRVLRLSATIR
;
A
#
# COMPACT_ATOMS: atom_id res chain seq x y z
N MET A 1 11.52 28.38 -24.30
CA MET A 1 11.24 27.17 -23.55
C MET A 1 12.12 27.01 -22.30
N LEU A 2 13.46 27.16 -22.39
CA LEU A 2 14.38 26.96 -21.25
C LEU A 2 14.00 27.81 -20.00
N GLN A 3 13.72 29.11 -20.18
CA GLN A 3 13.38 29.98 -19.06
C GLN A 3 12.14 29.48 -18.28
N ARG A 4 11.05 29.14 -18.99
CA ARG A 4 9.83 28.59 -18.38
C ARG A 4 10.07 27.24 -17.68
N PHE A 5 10.95 26.40 -18.25
CA PHE A 5 11.38 25.16 -17.62
C PHE A 5 12.13 25.42 -16.31
N LEU A 6 13.08 26.36 -16.28
CA LEU A 6 13.82 26.72 -15.07
C LEU A 6 12.92 27.28 -13.97
N GLU A 7 12.01 28.18 -14.31
CA GLU A 7 11.02 28.73 -13.38
C GLU A 7 10.13 27.65 -12.79
N PHE A 8 9.65 26.72 -13.63
CA PHE A 8 8.79 25.64 -13.21
C PHE A 8 9.49 24.64 -12.27
N ILE A 9 10.69 24.18 -12.61
CA ILE A 9 11.44 23.25 -11.75
C ILE A 9 11.80 23.85 -10.40
N GLN A 10 12.06 25.17 -10.37
CA GLN A 10 12.34 25.91 -9.15
C GLN A 10 11.08 26.09 -8.30
N GLN A 11 9.96 26.54 -8.88
CA GLN A 11 8.70 26.72 -8.17
C GLN A 11 8.14 25.43 -7.59
N GLN A 12 8.29 24.32 -8.32
CA GLN A 12 7.80 23.01 -7.92
C GLN A 12 8.83 22.18 -7.14
N HIS A 13 10.03 22.73 -6.87
CA HIS A 13 11.13 22.06 -6.15
C HIS A 13 11.41 20.66 -6.68
N LEU A 14 11.45 20.50 -8.04
CA LEU A 14 11.50 19.18 -8.66
C LEU A 14 12.86 18.49 -8.52
N PHE A 15 13.95 19.25 -8.54
CA PHE A 15 15.29 18.70 -8.45
C PHE A 15 16.00 19.20 -7.20
N PRO A 16 16.50 18.29 -6.34
CA PRO A 16 17.33 18.67 -5.20
C PRO A 16 18.66 19.29 -5.67
N SER A 17 19.07 20.39 -5.03
CA SER A 17 20.28 21.13 -5.44
C SER A 17 21.54 20.26 -5.34
N GLY A 18 22.33 20.21 -6.42
CA GLY A 18 23.62 19.54 -6.47
C GLY A 18 23.58 18.01 -6.43
N GLN A 19 22.41 17.39 -6.44
CA GLN A 19 22.27 15.95 -6.47
C GLN A 19 22.04 15.44 -7.89
N GLU A 20 22.59 14.26 -8.20
CA GLU A 20 22.41 13.62 -9.50
C GLU A 20 21.02 12.99 -9.59
N VAL A 21 20.37 13.14 -10.75
CA VAL A 21 19.02 12.63 -11.02
C VAL A 21 19.03 11.62 -12.16
N LEU A 22 18.03 10.75 -12.22
CA LEU A 22 17.89 9.75 -13.28
C LEU A 22 16.88 10.24 -14.32
N LEU A 23 17.30 10.45 -15.58
CA LEU A 23 16.40 10.79 -16.68
C LEU A 23 15.92 9.53 -17.40
N ALA A 24 14.62 9.30 -17.43
CA ALA A 24 13.99 8.25 -18.22
C ALA A 24 13.91 8.69 -19.69
N VAL A 25 14.77 8.16 -20.55
CA VAL A 25 14.89 8.56 -21.95
C VAL A 25 14.49 7.40 -22.87
N SER A 26 13.35 7.55 -23.56
CA SER A 26 12.90 6.58 -24.55
C SER A 26 13.58 6.71 -25.92
N GLY A 27 14.19 7.86 -26.21
CA GLY A 27 14.69 8.25 -27.53
C GLY A 27 13.68 9.09 -28.33
N GLY A 28 12.42 9.11 -27.91
CA GLY A 28 11.40 9.94 -28.55
C GLY A 28 11.54 11.43 -28.24
N ARG A 29 10.88 12.26 -29.04
CA ARG A 29 10.97 13.73 -29.10
C ARG A 29 10.91 14.38 -27.70
N ASP A 30 9.95 14.00 -26.88
CA ASP A 30 9.73 14.61 -25.55
C ASP A 30 10.88 14.29 -24.59
N SER A 31 11.35 13.04 -24.60
CA SER A 31 12.44 12.60 -23.73
C SER A 31 13.81 13.21 -24.12
N VAL A 32 14.03 13.43 -25.42
CA VAL A 32 15.22 14.12 -25.91
C VAL A 32 15.19 15.61 -25.59
N ALA A 33 14.01 16.25 -25.71
CA ALA A 33 13.81 17.64 -25.29
C ALA A 33 14.09 17.81 -23.79
N MET A 34 13.58 16.91 -22.94
CA MET A 34 13.84 16.91 -21.49
C MET A 34 15.34 16.79 -21.20
N LEU A 35 16.03 15.87 -21.87
CA LEU A 35 17.47 15.66 -21.71
C LEU A 35 18.28 16.93 -22.07
N ASP A 36 18.00 17.57 -23.24
CA ASP A 36 18.69 18.80 -23.63
C ASP A 36 18.42 19.98 -22.70
N LEU A 37 17.18 20.10 -22.18
CA LEU A 37 16.81 21.11 -21.18
C LEU A 37 17.54 20.89 -19.86
N CYS A 38 17.58 19.67 -19.33
CA CYS A 38 18.30 19.35 -18.10
C CYS A 38 19.81 19.65 -18.26
N ARG A 39 20.40 19.26 -19.38
CA ARG A 39 21.80 19.56 -19.69
C ARG A 39 22.08 21.09 -19.72
N ARG A 40 21.23 21.86 -20.38
CA ARG A 40 21.35 23.33 -20.46
C ARG A 40 21.05 24.04 -19.12
N ALA A 41 20.24 23.42 -18.27
CA ALA A 41 19.98 23.90 -16.93
C ALA A 41 21.11 23.58 -15.94
N GLY A 42 22.16 22.82 -16.37
CA GLY A 42 23.26 22.44 -15.49
C GLY A 42 22.87 21.43 -14.42
N ILE A 43 21.78 20.67 -14.61
CA ILE A 43 21.34 19.63 -13.68
C ILE A 43 22.25 18.41 -13.90
N PRO A 44 22.91 17.87 -12.87
CA PRO A 44 23.67 16.63 -13.00
C PRO A 44 22.72 15.44 -13.15
N PHE A 45 22.95 14.58 -14.16
CA PHE A 45 22.06 13.45 -14.42
C PHE A 45 22.75 12.25 -15.04
N ALA A 46 22.13 11.08 -14.81
CA ALA A 46 22.35 9.85 -15.57
C ALA A 46 21.14 9.56 -16.46
N VAL A 47 21.31 8.73 -17.48
CA VAL A 47 20.25 8.33 -18.42
C VAL A 47 19.84 6.89 -18.18
N ALA A 48 18.53 6.62 -18.11
CA ALA A 48 17.93 5.28 -18.05
C ALA A 48 17.05 5.02 -19.27
N HIS A 49 17.24 3.88 -19.90
CA HIS A 49 16.45 3.41 -21.05
C HIS A 49 15.92 2.00 -20.79
N CYS A 50 14.60 1.80 -21.00
CA CYS A 50 13.95 0.49 -20.90
C CYS A 50 13.64 -0.05 -22.29
N ASN A 51 14.15 -1.23 -22.60
CA ASN A 51 13.79 -1.99 -23.78
C ASN A 51 12.75 -3.06 -23.40
N PHE A 52 11.53 -2.93 -23.91
CA PHE A 52 10.41 -3.81 -23.56
C PHE A 52 10.22 -4.96 -24.54
N HIS A 53 11.02 -5.05 -25.61
CA HIS A 53 10.94 -6.04 -26.70
C HIS A 53 9.53 -6.25 -27.26
N LEU A 54 8.71 -5.21 -27.25
CA LEU A 54 7.35 -5.26 -27.79
C LEU A 54 7.32 -5.17 -29.33
N ARG A 55 8.45 -4.74 -29.95
CA ARG A 55 8.65 -4.56 -31.39
C ARG A 55 9.98 -5.15 -31.85
N PRO A 56 9.95 -6.14 -32.77
CA PRO A 56 11.19 -6.69 -33.32
C PRO A 56 12.00 -5.62 -34.08
N GLY A 57 13.28 -5.46 -33.73
CA GLY A 57 14.25 -4.61 -34.44
C GLY A 57 14.24 -3.11 -34.11
N ASP A 58 13.08 -2.51 -33.85
CA ASP A 58 12.98 -1.07 -33.54
C ASP A 58 13.51 -0.74 -32.14
N CYS A 59 13.22 -1.60 -31.15
CA CYS A 59 13.65 -1.38 -29.77
C CYS A 59 15.16 -1.34 -29.60
N ASP A 60 15.91 -2.17 -30.35
CA ASP A 60 17.36 -2.22 -30.30
C ASP A 60 17.99 -0.96 -30.98
N ARG A 61 17.36 -0.47 -32.04
CA ARG A 61 17.76 0.81 -32.69
C ARG A 61 17.58 1.98 -31.72
N ASP A 62 16.45 2.02 -31.01
CA ASP A 62 16.13 3.09 -30.05
C ASP A 62 17.12 3.06 -28.87
N GLN A 63 17.42 1.89 -28.33
CA GLN A 63 18.42 1.71 -27.28
C GLN A 63 19.82 2.16 -27.73
N GLN A 64 20.24 1.81 -28.94
CA GLN A 64 21.52 2.25 -29.48
C GLN A 64 21.58 3.76 -29.72
N PHE A 65 20.45 4.36 -30.14
CA PHE A 65 20.35 5.81 -30.30
C PHE A 65 20.55 6.51 -28.95
N VAL A 66 19.83 6.11 -27.90
CA VAL A 66 19.94 6.71 -26.57
C VAL A 66 21.33 6.49 -25.97
N ARG A 67 21.96 5.32 -26.18
CA ARG A 67 23.34 5.04 -25.78
C ARG A 67 24.32 6.01 -26.40
N ARG A 68 24.22 6.26 -27.74
CA ARG A 68 25.06 7.21 -28.44
C ARG A 68 24.86 8.64 -27.94
N LEU A 69 23.59 9.00 -27.65
CA LEU A 69 23.27 10.32 -27.12
C LEU A 69 23.90 10.55 -25.75
N ALA A 70 23.78 9.58 -24.82
CA ALA A 70 24.38 9.64 -23.48
C ALA A 70 25.94 9.72 -23.58
N ALA A 71 26.54 8.89 -24.43
CA ALA A 71 27.99 8.90 -24.67
C ALA A 71 28.49 10.25 -25.23
N ALA A 72 27.77 10.88 -26.18
CA ALA A 72 28.11 12.18 -26.73
C ALA A 72 28.07 13.32 -25.69
N ILE A 73 27.27 13.17 -24.64
CA ILE A 73 27.14 14.12 -23.52
C ILE A 73 28.12 13.80 -22.39
N GLY A 74 28.64 12.57 -22.34
CA GLY A 74 29.54 12.10 -21.28
C GLY A 74 28.87 11.77 -19.97
N VAL A 75 27.60 11.28 -19.99
CA VAL A 75 26.83 10.89 -18.80
C VAL A 75 26.66 9.37 -18.67
N ALA A 76 26.44 8.89 -17.48
CA ALA A 76 26.16 7.46 -17.21
C ALA A 76 24.91 7.01 -17.97
N PHE A 77 24.96 5.79 -18.52
CA PHE A 77 23.86 5.18 -19.27
C PHE A 77 23.50 3.82 -18.67
N HIS A 78 22.26 3.69 -18.22
CA HIS A 78 21.69 2.45 -17.74
C HIS A 78 20.66 1.93 -18.71
N THR A 79 20.66 0.63 -18.95
CA THR A 79 19.67 -0.02 -19.81
C THR A 79 19.26 -1.36 -19.25
N VAL A 80 18.03 -1.77 -19.54
CA VAL A 80 17.48 -3.07 -19.18
C VAL A 80 16.61 -3.59 -20.32
N ASP A 81 16.65 -4.89 -20.52
CA ASP A 81 15.82 -5.64 -21.45
C ASP A 81 14.77 -6.41 -20.67
N PHE A 82 13.47 -6.23 -20.98
CA PHE A 82 12.36 -6.86 -20.28
C PHE A 82 11.63 -7.86 -21.19
N ASP A 83 11.39 -9.07 -20.71
CA ASP A 83 10.35 -9.94 -21.29
C ASP A 83 8.97 -9.53 -20.73
N THR A 84 8.44 -8.45 -21.31
CA THR A 84 7.18 -7.85 -20.86
C THR A 84 5.99 -8.78 -21.03
N ARG A 85 6.00 -9.62 -22.09
CA ARG A 85 4.90 -10.55 -22.36
C ARG A 85 4.86 -11.70 -21.35
N ALA A 86 6.01 -12.30 -21.05
CA ALA A 86 6.11 -13.34 -20.03
C ALA A 86 5.72 -12.79 -18.64
N TYR A 87 6.18 -11.58 -18.30
CA TYR A 87 5.81 -10.94 -17.04
C TYR A 87 4.30 -10.66 -16.92
N ALA A 88 3.67 -10.13 -17.97
CA ALA A 88 2.23 -9.88 -18.03
C ALA A 88 1.42 -11.17 -17.83
N ALA A 89 1.81 -12.24 -18.54
CA ALA A 89 1.16 -13.54 -18.43
C ALA A 89 1.28 -14.16 -17.04
N ALA A 90 2.48 -14.10 -16.43
CA ALA A 90 2.75 -14.67 -15.11
C ALA A 90 1.98 -13.96 -13.99
N ASN A 91 1.67 -12.66 -14.15
CA ASN A 91 0.99 -11.85 -13.14
C ASN A 91 -0.48 -11.54 -13.48
N GLY A 92 -1.03 -12.08 -14.57
CA GLY A 92 -2.43 -11.89 -14.97
C GLY A 92 -2.79 -10.42 -15.27
N MET A 93 -1.85 -9.62 -15.75
CA MET A 93 -2.05 -8.19 -16.01
C MET A 93 -1.92 -7.83 -17.49
N GLY A 94 -2.40 -6.63 -17.85
CA GLY A 94 -2.26 -6.11 -19.21
C GLY A 94 -0.79 -5.78 -19.55
N ILE A 95 -0.42 -5.85 -20.83
CA ILE A 95 0.96 -5.57 -21.30
C ILE A 95 1.43 -4.15 -20.91
N GLU A 96 0.54 -3.17 -21.00
CA GLU A 96 0.86 -1.78 -20.64
C GLU A 96 1.10 -1.62 -19.13
N GLU A 97 0.28 -2.27 -18.32
CA GLU A 97 0.42 -2.30 -16.87
C GLU A 97 1.71 -3.02 -16.46
N ALA A 98 2.01 -4.16 -17.09
CA ALA A 98 3.25 -4.91 -16.90
C ALA A 98 4.48 -4.07 -17.25
N ALA A 99 4.49 -3.40 -18.41
CA ALA A 99 5.56 -2.51 -18.83
C ALA A 99 5.75 -1.34 -17.86
N ARG A 100 4.65 -0.78 -17.36
CA ARG A 100 4.67 0.28 -16.35
C ARG A 100 5.27 -0.21 -15.03
N HIS A 101 4.84 -1.36 -14.53
CA HIS A 101 5.35 -1.94 -13.29
C HIS A 101 6.84 -2.25 -13.38
N LEU A 102 7.28 -2.94 -14.44
CA LEU A 102 8.69 -3.26 -14.70
C LEU A 102 9.56 -2.00 -14.76
N ARG A 103 9.12 -0.97 -15.49
CA ARG A 103 9.82 0.30 -15.63
C ARG A 103 10.08 0.97 -14.29
N TYR A 104 9.04 1.18 -13.49
CA TYR A 104 9.18 1.94 -12.25
C TYR A 104 9.89 1.15 -11.15
N SER A 105 9.70 -0.16 -11.09
CA SER A 105 10.45 -1.03 -10.17
C SER A 105 11.95 -1.01 -10.48
N TRP A 106 12.31 -1.00 -11.77
CA TRP A 106 13.71 -0.90 -12.15
C TRP A 106 14.29 0.49 -11.85
N PHE A 107 13.56 1.56 -12.08
CA PHE A 107 13.99 2.90 -11.72
C PHE A 107 14.22 3.04 -10.21
N ASP A 108 13.34 2.48 -9.38
CA ASP A 108 13.51 2.45 -7.92
C ASP A 108 14.80 1.74 -7.53
N ASN A 109 15.07 0.59 -8.13
CA ASN A 109 16.31 -0.15 -7.91
C ASN A 109 17.55 0.66 -8.31
N LEU A 110 17.55 1.32 -9.47
CA LEU A 110 18.66 2.17 -9.90
C LEU A 110 18.90 3.34 -8.93
N CYS A 111 17.85 4.02 -8.51
CA CYS A 111 17.96 5.12 -7.56
C CYS A 111 18.60 4.65 -6.25
N ARG A 112 18.18 3.50 -5.74
CA ARG A 112 18.74 2.92 -4.50
C ARG A 112 20.18 2.46 -4.65
N GLN A 113 20.56 1.89 -5.81
CA GLN A 113 21.91 1.37 -6.05
C GLN A 113 22.93 2.48 -6.28
N HIS A 114 22.54 3.56 -6.98
CA HIS A 114 23.44 4.63 -7.41
C HIS A 114 23.26 5.92 -6.63
N GLY A 115 22.23 6.03 -5.77
CA GLY A 115 21.97 7.22 -4.97
C GLY A 115 21.33 8.37 -5.75
N TYR A 116 20.63 8.10 -6.87
CA TYR A 116 19.92 9.14 -7.62
C TYR A 116 18.77 9.71 -6.79
N ALA A 117 18.68 11.04 -6.74
CA ALA A 117 17.72 11.73 -5.87
C ALA A 117 16.26 11.57 -6.33
N CYS A 118 16.03 11.46 -7.62
CA CYS A 118 14.71 11.28 -8.22
C CYS A 118 14.83 10.76 -9.66
N VAL A 119 13.67 10.35 -10.22
CA VAL A 119 13.52 9.98 -11.63
C VAL A 119 12.71 11.05 -12.36
N ALA A 120 13.23 11.59 -13.45
CA ALA A 120 12.50 12.51 -14.31
C ALA A 120 11.89 11.78 -15.52
N THR A 121 10.62 12.04 -15.80
CA THR A 121 9.90 11.52 -16.96
C THR A 121 9.37 12.67 -17.82
N ALA A 122 9.31 12.47 -19.13
CA ALA A 122 9.03 13.51 -20.11
C ALA A 122 7.51 13.72 -20.37
N HIS A 123 6.65 13.54 -19.35
CA HIS A 123 5.25 13.89 -19.47
C HIS A 123 5.09 15.41 -19.60
N HIS A 124 4.26 15.83 -20.51
CA HIS A 124 4.00 17.24 -20.81
C HIS A 124 2.55 17.65 -20.52
N ARG A 125 2.21 18.93 -20.73
CA ARG A 125 0.89 19.48 -20.38
C ARG A 125 -0.26 18.75 -21.05
N ASP A 126 -0.15 18.44 -22.35
CA ASP A 126 -1.22 17.75 -23.08
C ASP A 126 -1.48 16.35 -22.52
N ASP A 127 -0.44 15.62 -22.05
CA ASP A 127 -0.62 14.33 -21.34
C ASP A 127 -1.45 14.49 -20.07
N SER A 128 -1.29 15.62 -19.36
CA SER A 128 -2.06 15.94 -18.16
C SER A 128 -3.53 16.15 -18.48
N VAL A 129 -3.83 16.88 -19.57
CA VAL A 129 -5.21 17.08 -20.04
C VAL A 129 -5.82 15.76 -20.52
N GLU A 130 -5.09 14.96 -21.29
CA GLU A 130 -5.52 13.62 -21.71
C GLU A 130 -5.86 12.74 -20.49
N THR A 131 -5.01 12.78 -19.46
CA THR A 131 -5.23 12.02 -18.22
C THR A 131 -6.47 12.48 -17.47
N PHE A 132 -6.75 13.79 -17.42
CA PHE A 132 -7.98 14.32 -16.86
C PHE A 132 -9.20 13.69 -17.55
N PHE A 133 -9.28 13.73 -18.88
CA PHE A 133 -10.41 13.17 -19.63
C PHE A 133 -10.51 11.65 -19.48
N LEU A 134 -9.40 10.93 -19.51
CA LEU A 134 -9.38 9.47 -19.29
C LEU A 134 -9.96 9.11 -17.92
N ASN A 135 -9.55 9.83 -16.87
CA ASN A 135 -10.05 9.60 -15.53
C ASN A 135 -11.54 9.98 -15.40
N LEU A 136 -11.96 11.10 -16.00
CA LEU A 136 -13.35 11.53 -16.03
C LEU A 136 -14.25 10.46 -16.68
N LEU A 137 -13.83 9.90 -17.81
CA LEU A 137 -14.56 8.85 -18.55
C LEU A 137 -14.61 7.49 -17.82
N ARG A 138 -13.61 7.21 -16.96
CA ARG A 138 -13.57 6.00 -16.13
C ARG A 138 -14.39 6.11 -14.85
N GLY A 139 -14.78 7.34 -14.49
CA GLY A 139 -15.33 7.67 -13.18
C GLY A 139 -14.22 7.83 -12.13
N THR A 140 -14.14 9.00 -11.54
CA THR A 140 -13.13 9.32 -10.53
C THR A 140 -13.64 10.32 -9.52
N GLY A 141 -13.06 10.32 -8.31
CA GLY A 141 -13.18 11.41 -7.36
C GLY A 141 -12.22 12.56 -7.68
N ILE A 142 -12.18 13.57 -6.81
CA ILE A 142 -11.31 14.74 -6.94
C ILE A 142 -9.84 14.38 -7.15
N ALA A 143 -9.38 13.26 -6.57
CA ALA A 143 -8.02 12.77 -6.67
C ALA A 143 -7.58 12.40 -8.09
N GLY A 144 -8.49 12.15 -9.02
CA GLY A 144 -8.16 11.86 -10.42
C GLY A 144 -8.38 13.02 -11.38
N LEU A 145 -8.97 14.13 -10.93
CA LEU A 145 -9.35 15.26 -11.79
C LEU A 145 -8.27 16.34 -11.93
N HIS A 146 -7.18 16.28 -11.20
CA HIS A 146 -6.09 17.27 -11.30
C HIS A 146 -5.05 16.93 -12.39
N GLY A 147 -5.29 15.91 -13.23
CA GLY A 147 -4.33 15.46 -14.24
C GLY A 147 -3.08 14.81 -13.64
N ILE A 148 -1.93 15.07 -14.26
CA ILE A 148 -0.64 14.52 -13.83
C ILE A 148 0.04 15.51 -12.86
N ARG A 149 0.48 15.04 -11.71
CA ARG A 149 1.21 15.87 -10.72
C ARG A 149 2.65 16.11 -11.15
N PRO A 150 3.22 17.31 -10.87
CA PRO A 150 4.64 17.60 -11.09
C PRO A 150 5.58 16.62 -10.39
N SER A 151 5.22 16.20 -9.17
CA SER A 151 5.95 15.23 -8.38
C SER A 151 5.00 14.18 -7.82
N SER A 152 5.47 12.94 -7.68
CA SER A 152 4.77 11.85 -7.01
C SER A 152 5.78 10.80 -6.51
N THR A 153 5.38 9.99 -5.52
CA THR A 153 6.21 8.88 -5.04
C THR A 153 5.77 7.57 -5.69
N PHE A 154 6.73 6.73 -6.05
CA PHE A 154 6.52 5.35 -6.45
C PHE A 154 7.50 4.46 -5.67
N LEU A 155 7.01 3.52 -4.91
CA LEU A 155 7.80 2.75 -3.92
C LEU A 155 8.58 3.71 -3.00
N HIS A 156 9.91 3.75 -3.12
CA HIS A 156 10.78 4.62 -2.32
C HIS A 156 11.32 5.81 -3.12
N THR A 157 10.99 5.92 -4.40
CA THR A 157 11.59 6.88 -5.34
C THR A 157 10.61 8.00 -5.67
N THR A 158 11.11 9.23 -5.72
CA THR A 158 10.38 10.41 -6.21
C THR A 158 10.41 10.45 -7.73
N LEU A 159 9.23 10.52 -8.37
CA LEU A 159 9.07 10.73 -9.81
C LEU A 159 8.74 12.19 -10.07
N VAL A 160 9.51 12.86 -10.92
CA VAL A 160 9.29 14.26 -11.31
C VAL A 160 8.98 14.39 -12.80
N ARG A 161 8.25 15.43 -13.18
CA ARG A 161 7.78 15.66 -14.56
C ARG A 161 8.04 17.11 -14.96
N PRO A 162 9.27 17.42 -15.32
CA PRO A 162 9.70 18.80 -15.54
C PRO A 162 9.13 19.45 -16.80
N LEU A 163 8.55 18.66 -17.73
CA LEU A 163 7.92 19.17 -18.94
C LEU A 163 6.44 19.50 -18.82
N LEU A 164 5.81 19.34 -17.65
CA LEU A 164 4.39 19.67 -17.47
C LEU A 164 4.07 21.14 -17.72
N CYS A 165 5.05 22.03 -17.62
CA CYS A 165 4.91 23.43 -18.00
C CYS A 165 4.86 23.68 -19.51
N CYS A 166 5.15 22.68 -20.35
CA CYS A 166 5.27 22.80 -21.79
C CYS A 166 4.14 22.07 -22.51
N SER A 167 3.60 22.65 -23.58
CA SER A 167 2.70 21.96 -24.51
C SER A 167 3.50 21.09 -25.49
N ARG A 168 2.81 20.19 -26.16
CA ARG A 168 3.36 19.42 -27.29
C ARG A 168 3.93 20.36 -28.37
N ALA A 169 3.22 21.41 -28.74
CA ALA A 169 3.65 22.39 -29.72
C ALA A 169 4.93 23.15 -29.29
N ASP A 170 5.08 23.43 -27.99
CA ASP A 170 6.31 24.03 -27.46
C ASP A 170 7.51 23.10 -27.62
N ILE A 171 7.31 21.79 -27.34
CA ILE A 171 8.33 20.77 -27.45
C ILE A 171 8.73 20.59 -28.92
N ASP A 172 7.73 20.49 -29.82
CA ASP A 172 8.00 20.35 -31.26
C ASP A 172 8.83 21.50 -31.79
N ARG A 173 8.44 22.74 -31.50
CA ARG A 173 9.19 23.94 -31.86
C ARG A 173 10.61 23.92 -31.27
N TYR A 174 10.77 23.54 -30.02
CA TYR A 174 12.08 23.51 -29.37
C TYR A 174 13.01 22.48 -30.00
N VAL A 175 12.51 21.29 -30.32
CA VAL A 175 13.29 20.24 -30.98
C VAL A 175 13.73 20.68 -32.37
N ASP A 176 12.84 21.33 -33.13
CA ASP A 176 13.11 21.81 -34.46
C ASP A 176 14.15 22.99 -34.46
N GLU A 177 13.95 23.98 -33.56
CA GLU A 177 14.87 25.11 -33.38
C GLU A 177 16.28 24.67 -32.95
N ARG A 178 16.34 23.59 -32.17
CA ARG A 178 17.60 23.03 -31.65
C ARG A 178 18.21 21.95 -32.54
N HIS A 179 17.52 21.56 -33.61
CA HIS A 179 17.92 20.47 -34.51
C HIS A 179 18.27 19.18 -33.77
N LEU A 180 17.44 18.84 -32.75
CA LEU A 180 17.66 17.65 -31.94
C LEU A 180 17.24 16.40 -32.73
N ALA A 181 18.15 15.44 -32.84
CA ALA A 181 17.82 14.14 -33.39
C ALA A 181 16.97 13.34 -32.36
N TYR A 182 15.96 12.65 -32.84
CA TYR A 182 15.11 11.77 -32.05
C TYR A 182 14.62 10.58 -32.87
N VAL A 183 14.06 9.57 -32.22
CA VAL A 183 13.44 8.43 -32.91
C VAL A 183 11.92 8.63 -32.90
N GLU A 184 11.30 8.48 -34.08
CA GLU A 184 9.85 8.51 -34.21
C GLU A 184 9.24 7.19 -33.73
N ASP A 185 8.33 7.27 -32.78
CA ASP A 185 7.58 6.12 -32.27
C ASP A 185 6.21 6.03 -32.97
N TYR A 186 6.14 5.29 -34.07
CA TYR A 186 4.91 5.07 -34.84
C TYR A 186 3.86 4.24 -34.10
N THR A 187 4.18 3.60 -32.96
CA THR A 187 3.26 2.70 -32.25
C THR A 187 2.50 3.33 -31.09
N ASN A 188 2.85 4.53 -30.69
CA ASN A 188 1.98 5.32 -29.80
C ASN A 188 0.56 5.46 -30.38
N ALA A 189 0.39 5.19 -31.66
CA ALA A 189 -0.89 5.14 -32.34
C ALA A 189 -1.75 3.88 -32.01
N GLN A 190 -1.17 2.77 -31.53
CA GLN A 190 -1.89 1.49 -31.41
C GLN A 190 -2.12 1.01 -29.97
N LEU A 191 -1.26 1.37 -29.00
CA LEU A 191 -1.28 0.81 -27.65
C LEU A 191 -2.38 1.38 -26.73
N ASP A 192 -2.81 2.61 -26.93
CA ASP A 192 -3.92 3.21 -26.18
C ASP A 192 -4.96 3.82 -27.12
N ALA A 193 -5.89 2.96 -27.60
CA ALA A 193 -6.95 3.39 -28.51
C ALA A 193 -7.81 4.53 -27.95
N ARG A 194 -8.04 4.59 -26.61
CA ARG A 194 -8.82 5.66 -25.96
C ARG A 194 -8.04 6.96 -25.90
N ARG A 195 -6.78 6.91 -25.51
CA ARG A 195 -5.90 8.09 -25.44
C ARG A 195 -5.71 8.71 -26.82
N ASN A 196 -5.53 7.87 -27.84
CA ASN A 196 -5.45 8.31 -29.25
C ASN A 196 -6.74 8.92 -29.76
N GLN A 197 -7.91 8.38 -29.39
CA GLN A 197 -9.20 8.98 -29.72
C GLN A 197 -9.35 10.38 -29.06
N LEU A 198 -8.94 10.53 -27.81
CA LEU A 198 -8.92 11.84 -27.17
C LEU A 198 -8.01 12.80 -27.91
N ARG A 199 -6.77 12.40 -28.17
CA ARG A 199 -5.74 13.23 -28.84
C ARG A 199 -6.13 13.66 -30.25
N HIS A 200 -6.67 12.73 -31.06
CA HIS A 200 -6.93 12.98 -32.48
C HIS A 200 -8.36 13.42 -32.81
N ARG A 201 -9.32 13.24 -31.90
CA ARG A 201 -10.72 13.60 -32.12
C ARG A 201 -11.23 14.63 -31.13
N LEU A 202 -11.13 14.38 -29.84
CA LEU A 202 -11.72 15.24 -28.83
C LEU A 202 -10.93 16.54 -28.65
N MET A 203 -9.62 16.46 -28.49
CA MET A 203 -8.77 17.63 -28.24
C MET A 203 -8.83 18.68 -29.37
N PRO A 204 -8.76 18.30 -30.67
CA PRO A 204 -8.92 19.24 -31.77
C PRO A 204 -10.30 19.91 -31.77
N LEU A 205 -11.37 19.14 -31.53
CA LEU A 205 -12.75 19.67 -31.44
C LEU A 205 -12.88 20.70 -30.31
N LEU A 206 -12.34 20.41 -29.12
CA LEU A 206 -12.40 21.34 -28.00
C LEU A 206 -11.62 22.63 -28.25
N ARG A 207 -10.48 22.55 -28.97
CA ARG A 207 -9.71 23.73 -29.39
C ARG A 207 -10.43 24.54 -30.46
N GLU A 208 -11.17 23.90 -31.36
CA GLU A 208 -12.02 24.56 -32.34
C GLU A 208 -13.18 25.30 -31.67
N LEU A 209 -13.88 24.66 -30.72
CA LEU A 209 -14.99 25.22 -30.00
C LEU A 209 -14.56 26.34 -29.04
N CYS A 210 -13.38 26.26 -28.47
CA CYS A 210 -12.85 27.21 -27.51
C CYS A 210 -11.36 27.49 -27.80
N PRO A 211 -11.01 28.58 -28.48
CA PRO A 211 -9.60 28.91 -28.79
C PRO A 211 -8.69 29.05 -27.56
N SER A 212 -9.26 29.41 -26.39
CA SER A 212 -8.54 29.49 -25.12
C SER A 212 -8.53 28.17 -24.34
N PHE A 213 -8.94 27.06 -24.95
CA PHE A 213 -9.11 25.76 -24.27
C PHE A 213 -7.87 25.33 -23.50
N ASP A 214 -6.69 25.37 -24.12
CA ASP A 214 -5.45 24.92 -23.49
C ASP A 214 -5.10 25.72 -22.23
N THR A 215 -5.22 27.05 -22.28
CA THR A 215 -4.99 27.95 -21.14
C THR A 215 -6.05 27.77 -20.05
N THR A 216 -7.30 27.61 -20.46
CA THR A 216 -8.42 27.37 -19.52
C THR A 216 -8.26 26.03 -18.80
N MET A 217 -7.89 24.97 -19.53
CA MET A 217 -7.65 23.65 -18.92
C MET A 217 -6.45 23.65 -17.98
N GLU A 218 -5.35 24.31 -18.34
CA GLU A 218 -4.19 24.48 -17.44
C GLU A 218 -4.61 25.12 -16.10
N ALA A 219 -5.35 26.24 -16.16
CA ALA A 219 -5.85 26.90 -14.97
C ALA A 219 -6.84 26.04 -14.17
N ASN A 220 -7.69 25.27 -14.84
CA ASN A 220 -8.63 24.35 -14.18
C ASN A 220 -7.92 23.19 -13.49
N LEU A 221 -6.93 22.58 -14.14
CA LEU A 221 -6.14 21.50 -13.53
C LEU A 221 -5.38 21.98 -12.30
N GLN A 222 -4.83 23.22 -12.35
CA GLN A 222 -4.18 23.81 -11.20
C GLN A 222 -5.16 24.04 -10.04
N ARG A 223 -6.33 24.64 -10.29
CA ARG A 223 -7.37 24.83 -9.27
C ARG A 223 -7.83 23.50 -8.66
N LEU A 224 -8.01 22.47 -9.49
CA LEU A 224 -8.39 21.14 -9.02
C LEU A 224 -7.29 20.49 -8.17
N ALA A 225 -6.00 20.75 -8.49
CA ALA A 225 -4.89 20.29 -7.66
C ALA A 225 -4.90 20.98 -6.29
N GLU A 226 -5.12 22.29 -6.24
CA GLU A 226 -5.23 23.08 -5.00
C GLU A 226 -6.44 22.60 -4.15
N VAL A 227 -7.60 22.40 -4.78
CA VAL A 227 -8.79 21.86 -4.10
C VAL A 227 -8.51 20.46 -3.57
N HIS A 228 -7.81 19.60 -4.33
CA HIS A 228 -7.42 18.28 -3.87
C HIS A 228 -6.47 18.34 -2.67
N GLU A 229 -5.55 19.30 -2.64
CA GLU A 229 -4.65 19.48 -1.49
C GLU A 229 -5.44 19.83 -0.21
N VAL A 230 -6.33 20.81 -0.29
CA VAL A 230 -7.24 21.18 0.81
C VAL A 230 -8.06 19.96 1.28
N TYR A 231 -8.64 19.24 0.32
CA TYR A 231 -9.41 18.02 0.60
C TYR A 231 -8.55 16.94 1.29
N SER A 232 -7.35 16.70 0.78
CA SER A 232 -6.45 15.68 1.32
C SER A 232 -6.00 16.00 2.75
N ASN A 233 -5.70 17.27 3.03
CA ASN A 233 -5.33 17.75 4.36
C ASN A 233 -6.52 17.58 5.32
N ALA A 234 -7.73 17.97 4.91
CA ALA A 234 -8.93 17.80 5.73
C ALA A 234 -9.23 16.31 6.04
N VAL A 235 -9.01 15.40 5.07
CA VAL A 235 -9.16 13.96 5.27
C VAL A 235 -8.07 13.42 6.19
N SER A 236 -6.83 13.91 6.07
CA SER A 236 -5.73 13.53 6.97
C SER A 236 -6.02 13.94 8.41
N ASP A 237 -6.39 15.18 8.64
CA ASP A 237 -6.79 15.68 9.96
C ASP A 237 -7.98 14.90 10.55
N LEU A 238 -8.94 14.55 9.70
CA LEU A 238 -10.07 13.72 10.11
C LEU A 238 -9.61 12.31 10.52
N ARG A 239 -8.68 11.71 9.77
CA ARG A 239 -8.11 10.40 10.08
C ARG A 239 -7.42 10.40 11.43
N ASP A 240 -6.56 11.39 11.70
CA ASP A 240 -5.83 11.51 12.94
C ASP A 240 -6.75 11.69 14.17
N ARG A 241 -7.91 12.34 13.95
CA ARG A 241 -8.94 12.49 14.99
C ARG A 241 -9.77 11.25 15.20
N MET A 242 -10.10 10.50 14.16
CA MET A 242 -11.05 9.41 14.22
C MET A 242 -10.43 8.03 14.41
N LEU A 243 -9.28 7.75 13.77
CA LEU A 243 -8.58 6.47 13.92
C LEU A 243 -7.71 6.49 15.17
N ARG A 244 -7.85 5.42 15.95
CA ARG A 244 -6.98 5.13 17.09
C ARG A 244 -6.24 3.85 16.79
N SER A 245 -4.93 3.84 16.98
CA SER A 245 -4.10 2.65 16.83
C SER A 245 -3.79 2.08 18.21
N GLU A 246 -4.00 0.80 18.37
CA GLU A 246 -3.72 0.05 19.59
C GLU A 246 -2.99 -1.24 19.25
N LYS A 247 -2.37 -1.86 20.24
CA LYS A 247 -1.75 -3.16 20.13
C LYS A 247 -2.55 -4.16 20.95
N SER A 248 -2.95 -5.26 20.31
CA SER A 248 -3.63 -6.37 20.97
C SER A 248 -2.71 -6.99 22.03
N PRO A 249 -3.24 -7.55 23.12
CA PRO A 249 -2.49 -8.42 24.01
C PRO A 249 -1.73 -9.53 23.27
N PHE A 250 -2.27 -10.00 22.15
CA PHE A 250 -1.63 -11.03 21.28
C PHE A 250 -0.54 -10.46 20.34
N GLY A 251 -0.14 -9.20 20.50
CA GLY A 251 1.02 -8.62 19.84
C GLY A 251 0.74 -7.96 18.48
N PHE A 252 -0.40 -8.16 17.85
CA PHE A 252 -0.70 -7.55 16.55
C PHE A 252 -1.25 -6.12 16.68
N PRO A 253 -0.94 -5.22 15.74
CA PRO A 253 -1.51 -3.89 15.69
C PRO A 253 -2.94 -3.93 15.14
N TYR A 254 -3.80 -3.08 15.65
CA TYR A 254 -5.12 -2.83 15.07
C TYR A 254 -5.48 -1.34 15.19
N ALA A 255 -6.32 -0.87 14.28
CA ALA A 255 -6.92 0.44 14.36
C ALA A 255 -8.41 0.33 14.65
N TRP A 256 -9.01 1.40 15.20
CA TRP A 256 -10.44 1.42 15.43
C TRP A 256 -11.02 2.83 15.35
N MET A 257 -12.31 2.92 15.04
CA MET A 257 -13.11 4.14 15.05
C MET A 257 -14.39 3.90 15.86
N ALA A 258 -14.84 4.91 16.61
CA ALA A 258 -16.13 4.84 17.30
C ALA A 258 -17.27 4.89 16.27
N LEU A 259 -18.28 4.03 16.40
CA LEU A 259 -19.43 4.00 15.49
C LEU A 259 -20.22 5.30 15.54
N ASP A 260 -20.36 5.91 16.72
CA ASP A 260 -21.02 7.22 16.87
C ASP A 260 -20.29 8.32 16.09
N ALA A 261 -18.95 8.33 16.10
CA ALA A 261 -18.17 9.26 15.29
C ALA A 261 -18.38 9.03 13.78
N ILE A 262 -18.49 7.78 13.34
CA ILE A 262 -18.84 7.46 11.94
C ILE A 262 -20.25 8.00 11.59
N ARG A 263 -21.21 7.91 12.50
CA ARG A 263 -22.57 8.41 12.29
C ARG A 263 -22.64 9.92 12.09
N THR A 264 -21.70 10.68 12.66
CA THR A 264 -21.64 12.15 12.54
C THR A 264 -20.97 12.63 11.26
N LEU A 265 -20.33 11.76 10.48
CA LEU A 265 -19.67 12.14 9.23
C LEU A 265 -20.66 12.73 8.22
N SER A 266 -20.27 13.83 7.58
CA SER A 266 -21.04 14.45 6.49
C SER A 266 -20.09 15.07 5.45
N PRO A 267 -20.09 14.58 4.20
CA PRO A 267 -20.83 13.44 3.63
C PRO A 267 -20.25 12.08 4.13
N ARG A 268 -21.11 11.29 4.77
CA ARG A 268 -20.67 10.07 5.47
C ARG A 268 -19.98 9.05 4.58
N ARG A 269 -20.61 8.70 3.45
CA ARG A 269 -20.09 7.70 2.52
C ARG A 269 -18.68 8.06 2.01
N THR A 270 -18.51 9.29 1.55
CA THR A 270 -17.25 9.77 0.99
C THR A 270 -16.14 9.77 2.05
N LEU A 271 -16.43 10.35 3.23
CA LEU A 271 -15.43 10.46 4.28
C LEU A 271 -15.06 9.09 4.85
N LEU A 272 -16.03 8.19 5.04
CA LEU A 272 -15.73 6.83 5.49
C LEU A 272 -14.89 6.07 4.45
N PHE A 273 -15.21 6.22 3.15
CA PHE A 273 -14.40 5.63 2.10
C PHE A 273 -12.94 6.15 2.13
N GLU A 274 -12.74 7.45 2.26
CA GLU A 274 -11.38 8.02 2.32
C GLU A 274 -10.61 7.59 3.58
N LEU A 275 -11.28 7.37 4.70
CA LEU A 275 -10.66 6.84 5.91
C LEU A 275 -10.24 5.36 5.74
N LEU A 276 -11.03 4.57 5.00
CA LEU A 276 -10.81 3.13 4.82
C LEU A 276 -9.99 2.78 3.57
N ARG A 277 -9.89 3.67 2.60
CA ARG A 277 -9.15 3.46 1.35
C ARG A 277 -7.67 3.03 1.55
N PRO A 278 -6.90 3.59 2.50
CA PRO A 278 -5.51 3.14 2.74
C PRO A 278 -5.41 1.69 3.20
N TYR A 279 -6.50 1.11 3.70
CA TYR A 279 -6.61 -0.27 4.12
C TYR A 279 -7.20 -1.19 3.04
N GLY A 280 -7.30 -0.70 1.78
CA GLY A 280 -7.74 -1.46 0.62
C GLY A 280 -9.24 -1.70 0.49
N PHE A 281 -10.08 -1.07 1.32
CA PHE A 281 -11.54 -1.26 1.24
C PHE A 281 -12.13 -0.58 0.02
N SER A 282 -12.89 -1.35 -0.78
CA SER A 282 -13.59 -0.85 -1.96
C SER A 282 -14.83 -0.04 -1.60
N PRO A 283 -15.35 0.82 -2.51
CA PRO A 283 -16.60 1.54 -2.30
C PRO A 283 -17.77 0.63 -1.95
N ALA A 284 -17.86 -0.58 -2.53
CA ALA A 284 -18.93 -1.54 -2.26
C ALA A 284 -18.88 -2.04 -0.81
N VAL A 285 -17.69 -2.38 -0.31
CA VAL A 285 -17.52 -2.81 1.09
C VAL A 285 -17.84 -1.67 2.06
N VAL A 286 -17.53 -0.43 1.71
CA VAL A 286 -17.92 0.74 2.51
C VAL A 286 -19.44 0.91 2.56
N ASP A 287 -20.14 0.64 1.47
CA ASP A 287 -21.61 0.64 1.43
C ASP A 287 -22.19 -0.46 2.34
N ASP A 288 -21.59 -1.66 2.36
CA ASP A 288 -21.95 -2.75 3.28
C ASP A 288 -21.73 -2.36 4.75
N ILE A 289 -20.59 -1.73 5.07
CA ILE A 289 -20.32 -1.19 6.42
C ILE A 289 -21.39 -0.17 6.83
N LEU A 290 -21.75 0.74 5.93
CA LEU A 290 -22.78 1.75 6.19
C LEU A 290 -24.17 1.14 6.39
N ALA A 291 -24.53 0.13 5.62
CA ALA A 291 -25.79 -0.60 5.79
C ALA A 291 -25.84 -1.32 7.14
N ALA A 292 -24.74 -1.94 7.54
CA ALA A 292 -24.64 -2.68 8.80
C ALA A 292 -24.58 -1.77 10.05
N LEU A 293 -24.26 -0.46 9.90
CA LEU A 293 -24.27 0.51 11.02
C LEU A 293 -25.65 0.66 11.69
N HIS A 294 -26.73 0.33 10.98
CA HIS A 294 -28.09 0.42 11.53
C HIS A 294 -28.46 -0.76 12.41
N THR A 295 -27.84 -1.92 12.21
CA THR A 295 -28.16 -3.16 12.89
C THR A 295 -27.14 -3.52 13.98
N GLU A 296 -25.98 -2.92 13.97
CA GLU A 296 -24.85 -3.17 14.90
C GLU A 296 -24.56 -4.67 15.15
N HIS A 297 -24.79 -5.52 14.14
CA HIS A 297 -24.52 -6.94 14.30
C HIS A 297 -23.04 -7.18 14.57
N THR A 298 -22.73 -7.43 15.84
CA THR A 298 -21.40 -7.83 16.28
C THR A 298 -21.00 -9.12 15.59
N GLY A 299 -19.84 -9.13 14.95
CA GLY A 299 -19.30 -10.33 14.29
C GLY A 299 -19.41 -10.36 12.77
N THR A 300 -20.11 -9.39 12.14
CA THR A 300 -20.05 -9.22 10.69
C THR A 300 -18.63 -8.79 10.30
N LEU A 301 -18.03 -9.53 9.36
CA LEU A 301 -16.68 -9.30 8.86
C LEU A 301 -16.76 -8.63 7.49
N PHE A 302 -16.04 -7.52 7.33
CA PHE A 302 -15.81 -6.81 6.08
C PHE A 302 -14.36 -7.02 5.68
N VAL A 303 -14.08 -7.40 4.44
CA VAL A 303 -12.74 -7.81 4.01
C VAL A 303 -12.30 -7.00 2.79
N SER A 304 -11.05 -6.56 2.79
CA SER A 304 -10.32 -6.08 1.63
C SER A 304 -9.20 -7.07 1.28
N ASP A 305 -8.41 -6.79 0.26
CA ASP A 305 -7.27 -7.65 -0.11
C ASP A 305 -6.21 -7.72 1.00
N THR A 306 -6.07 -6.68 1.82
CA THR A 306 -5.01 -6.55 2.83
C THR A 306 -5.51 -6.53 4.27
N HIS A 307 -6.75 -6.08 4.52
CA HIS A 307 -7.30 -5.87 5.85
C HIS A 307 -8.71 -6.43 6.01
N ALA A 308 -9.05 -6.65 7.27
CA ALA A 308 -10.41 -6.98 7.69
C ALA A 308 -10.92 -5.95 8.69
N ALA A 309 -12.23 -5.69 8.66
CA ALA A 309 -12.92 -4.83 9.61
C ALA A 309 -14.11 -5.56 10.23
N ALA A 310 -14.41 -5.25 11.50
CA ALA A 310 -15.58 -5.80 12.18
C ALA A 310 -16.13 -4.83 13.22
N PHE A 311 -17.44 -4.91 13.49
CA PHE A 311 -18.05 -4.20 14.61
C PHE A 311 -17.82 -4.93 15.92
N ASP A 312 -17.34 -4.22 16.91
CA ASP A 312 -17.23 -4.71 18.28
C ASP A 312 -17.46 -3.56 19.28
N ARG A 313 -18.44 -3.71 20.16
CA ARG A 313 -18.72 -2.79 21.28
C ARG A 313 -18.72 -1.30 20.92
N GLY A 314 -19.49 -0.91 19.91
CA GLY A 314 -19.59 0.47 19.46
C GLY A 314 -18.38 0.98 18.70
N ARG A 315 -17.49 0.08 18.22
CA ARG A 315 -16.30 0.40 17.44
C ARG A 315 -16.28 -0.37 16.12
N LEU A 316 -15.76 0.23 15.07
CA LEU A 316 -15.29 -0.46 13.88
C LEU A 316 -13.79 -0.72 14.07
N ILE A 317 -13.41 -1.97 14.19
CA ILE A 317 -12.02 -2.41 14.37
C ILE A 317 -11.47 -2.87 13.03
N LEU A 318 -10.23 -2.49 12.72
CA LEU A 318 -9.53 -2.82 11.49
C LEU A 318 -8.19 -3.46 11.81
N THR A 319 -7.84 -4.51 11.10
CA THR A 319 -6.55 -5.19 11.23
C THR A 319 -6.16 -5.90 9.93
N GLU A 320 -4.91 -6.31 9.80
CA GLU A 320 -4.44 -7.09 8.63
C GLU A 320 -5.13 -8.45 8.55
N ASN A 321 -5.24 -9.00 7.32
CA ASN A 321 -5.91 -10.30 7.09
C ASN A 321 -5.18 -11.52 7.66
N ASN A 322 -3.88 -11.42 7.89
CA ASN A 322 -2.99 -12.56 8.18
C ASN A 322 -2.83 -12.92 9.67
N LEU A 323 -3.82 -12.62 10.52
CA LEU A 323 -3.74 -12.79 11.98
C LEU A 323 -4.11 -14.20 12.48
N HIS A 324 -3.68 -15.26 11.82
CA HIS A 324 -4.07 -16.63 12.19
C HIS A 324 -2.91 -17.48 12.72
N THR A 325 -1.84 -16.87 13.23
CA THR A 325 -0.72 -17.64 13.81
C THR A 325 -1.10 -18.20 15.19
N LEU A 326 -1.07 -19.53 15.28
CA LEU A 326 -1.15 -20.20 16.58
C LEU A 326 0.10 -19.86 17.40
N PRO A 327 -0.06 -19.70 18.75
CA PRO A 327 1.10 -19.61 19.61
C PRO A 327 1.90 -20.92 19.57
N GLU A 328 3.22 -20.81 19.57
CA GLU A 328 4.09 -21.94 19.79
C GLU A 328 4.21 -22.20 21.29
N VAL A 329 4.02 -23.45 21.72
CA VAL A 329 4.16 -23.83 23.12
C VAL A 329 5.24 -24.90 23.26
N THR A 330 6.19 -24.64 24.13
CA THR A 330 7.22 -25.60 24.54
C THR A 330 6.92 -26.10 25.96
N SER A 331 7.30 -27.35 26.27
CA SER A 331 7.13 -27.93 27.60
C SER A 331 8.44 -28.53 28.10
N GLU A 332 8.80 -28.25 29.33
CA GLU A 332 9.97 -28.78 30.02
C GLU A 332 9.55 -29.48 31.32
N CYS A 333 10.01 -30.69 31.54
CA CYS A 333 9.75 -31.44 32.77
C CYS A 333 10.78 -31.04 33.85
N GLY A 334 10.32 -30.87 35.09
CA GLY A 334 11.15 -30.52 36.22
C GLY A 334 10.54 -30.88 37.56
N GLU A 335 11.31 -30.73 38.63
CA GLU A 335 10.82 -30.86 40.00
C GLU A 335 10.18 -29.54 40.46
N TRP A 336 9.11 -29.65 41.23
CA TRP A 336 8.45 -28.45 41.75
C TRP A 336 9.24 -27.78 42.86
N LYS A 337 9.52 -26.50 42.74
CA LYS A 337 10.10 -25.61 43.76
C LYS A 337 9.12 -24.48 44.05
N THR A 338 8.82 -24.26 45.30
CA THR A 338 7.79 -23.30 45.77
C THR A 338 8.02 -21.84 45.29
N GLU A 339 9.25 -21.51 44.91
CA GLU A 339 9.60 -20.19 44.38
C GLU A 339 9.17 -19.97 42.91
N MET A 340 8.90 -21.06 42.16
CA MET A 340 8.51 -21.00 40.75
C MET A 340 7.10 -20.44 40.51
N GLY A 341 6.25 -20.36 41.55
CA GLY A 341 4.86 -19.90 41.46
C GLY A 341 4.64 -18.41 41.72
N LYS A 342 5.69 -17.59 41.87
CA LYS A 342 5.52 -16.15 42.05
C LYS A 342 5.00 -15.50 40.76
N ARG A 343 3.77 -14.95 40.84
CA ARG A 343 3.04 -14.37 39.72
C ARG A 343 3.38 -12.89 39.55
N ASN A 344 3.65 -12.47 38.31
CA ASN A 344 3.66 -11.07 37.92
C ASN A 344 2.21 -10.68 37.54
N GLU A 345 1.53 -9.94 38.40
CA GLU A 345 0.10 -9.59 38.23
C GLU A 345 -0.16 -8.54 37.12
N ASN A 346 0.89 -7.93 36.57
CA ASN A 346 0.80 -6.84 35.61
C ASN A 346 0.93 -7.26 34.13
N GLU A 347 1.05 -8.54 33.83
CA GLU A 347 1.17 -9.00 32.44
C GLU A 347 -0.20 -9.26 31.81
N ALA A 348 -0.46 -8.64 30.64
CA ALA A 348 -1.71 -8.80 29.88
C ALA A 348 -1.94 -10.24 29.42
N LEU A 349 -0.86 -10.99 29.12
CA LEU A 349 -0.87 -12.42 28.80
C LEU A 349 0.11 -13.18 29.70
N ARG A 350 -0.28 -14.38 30.09
CA ARG A 350 0.58 -15.30 30.85
C ARG A 350 1.27 -16.26 29.89
N LEU A 351 2.49 -15.97 29.54
CA LEU A 351 3.26 -16.74 28.55
C LEU A 351 4.04 -17.91 29.19
N VAL A 352 4.13 -17.98 30.51
CA VAL A 352 4.75 -19.09 31.24
C VAL A 352 3.76 -19.59 32.32
N GLU A 353 3.51 -20.90 32.33
CA GLU A 353 2.66 -21.54 33.32
C GLU A 353 3.29 -22.87 33.77
N TYR A 354 2.87 -23.33 34.95
CA TYR A 354 3.31 -24.59 35.54
C TYR A 354 2.10 -25.48 35.82
N ILE A 355 2.17 -26.75 35.40
CA ILE A 355 1.12 -27.72 35.60
C ILE A 355 1.66 -28.99 36.26
N ASP A 356 0.79 -29.72 36.94
CA ASP A 356 1.09 -31.04 37.49
C ASP A 356 1.26 -32.05 36.33
N ALA A 357 2.45 -32.59 36.15
CA ALA A 357 2.80 -33.49 35.03
C ALA A 357 2.02 -34.82 35.07
N ASP A 358 1.58 -35.24 36.26
CA ASP A 358 0.89 -36.53 36.45
C ASP A 358 -0.62 -36.45 36.17
N THR A 359 -1.13 -35.20 35.93
CA THR A 359 -2.55 -34.94 35.63
C THR A 359 -2.85 -34.85 34.14
N VAL A 360 -1.84 -34.90 33.27
CA VAL A 360 -1.98 -34.74 31.80
C VAL A 360 -1.44 -35.95 31.05
N ARG A 361 -2.05 -36.25 29.91
CA ARG A 361 -1.60 -37.30 28.99
C ARG A 361 -0.81 -36.68 27.81
N LEU A 362 0.42 -37.13 27.62
CA LEU A 362 1.25 -36.71 26.48
C LEU A 362 0.85 -37.46 25.20
N PRO A 363 1.04 -36.88 24.01
CA PRO A 363 1.63 -35.57 23.76
C PRO A 363 0.64 -34.41 23.98
N LEU A 364 1.19 -33.22 24.29
CA LEU A 364 0.45 -31.97 24.27
C LEU A 364 0.43 -31.40 22.87
N SER A 365 -0.69 -30.83 22.43
CA SER A 365 -0.85 -30.19 21.13
C SER A 365 -1.56 -28.86 21.21
N VAL A 366 -1.16 -27.90 20.36
CA VAL A 366 -1.81 -26.60 20.26
C VAL A 366 -2.73 -26.58 19.05
N ARG A 367 -3.96 -26.09 19.24
CA ARG A 367 -4.93 -25.85 18.18
C ARG A 367 -5.71 -24.56 18.41
N HIS A 368 -6.35 -24.06 17.38
CA HIS A 368 -7.37 -23.00 17.57
C HIS A 368 -8.52 -23.53 18.42
N TRP A 369 -9.08 -22.65 19.25
CA TRP A 369 -10.31 -22.96 19.95
C TRP A 369 -11.48 -23.16 18.97
N GLN A 370 -12.47 -23.96 19.37
CA GLN A 370 -13.63 -24.30 18.55
C GLN A 370 -14.93 -24.01 19.29
N PRO A 371 -16.03 -23.70 18.57
CA PRO A 371 -17.36 -23.66 19.19
C PRO A 371 -17.68 -24.97 19.88
N GLY A 372 -18.12 -24.87 21.14
CA GLY A 372 -18.38 -26.05 21.96
C GLY A 372 -17.27 -26.43 22.95
N ASP A 373 -16.05 -25.89 22.76
CA ASP A 373 -14.96 -26.10 23.73
C ASP A 373 -15.35 -25.69 25.14
N ARG A 374 -15.01 -26.57 26.10
CA ARG A 374 -15.26 -26.38 27.54
C ARG A 374 -13.96 -26.62 28.30
N PHE A 375 -13.77 -25.85 29.36
CA PHE A 375 -12.67 -26.03 30.29
C PHE A 375 -13.11 -25.54 31.68
N GLN A 376 -12.35 -25.88 32.71
CA GLN A 376 -12.54 -25.42 34.05
C GLN A 376 -11.50 -24.37 34.40
N PRO A 377 -11.83 -23.06 34.34
CA PRO A 377 -10.83 -22.01 34.58
C PRO A 377 -10.23 -22.15 36.00
N LEU A 378 -8.92 -21.95 36.10
CA LEU A 378 -8.18 -22.00 37.36
C LEU A 378 -8.88 -21.11 38.43
N GLY A 379 -9.25 -21.72 39.56
CA GLY A 379 -9.97 -21.06 40.65
C GLY A 379 -11.50 -21.22 40.59
N MET A 380 -12.04 -21.88 39.56
CA MET A 380 -13.48 -22.17 39.47
C MET A 380 -13.77 -23.66 39.73
N GLU A 381 -14.92 -23.96 40.33
CA GLU A 381 -15.32 -25.34 40.64
C GLU A 381 -16.02 -26.05 39.47
N HIS A 382 -16.55 -25.30 38.50
CA HIS A 382 -17.33 -25.83 37.39
C HIS A 382 -16.74 -25.52 36.05
N GLN A 383 -16.98 -26.44 35.09
CA GLN A 383 -16.65 -26.20 33.69
C GLN A 383 -17.58 -25.16 33.09
N ARG A 384 -16.99 -24.30 32.22
CA ARG A 384 -17.75 -23.34 31.43
C ARG A 384 -17.36 -23.43 29.95
N ARG A 385 -18.19 -22.88 29.08
CA ARG A 385 -17.87 -22.75 27.66
C ARG A 385 -16.72 -21.76 27.48
N LEU A 386 -15.77 -22.11 26.62
CA LEU A 386 -14.64 -21.24 26.31
C LEU A 386 -15.12 -19.94 25.63
N SER A 387 -16.14 -20.02 24.75
CA SER A 387 -16.76 -18.84 24.12
C SER A 387 -17.23 -17.78 25.11
N ASP A 388 -17.83 -18.23 26.24
CA ASP A 388 -18.33 -17.34 27.30
C ASP A 388 -17.17 -16.73 28.08
N PHE A 389 -16.15 -17.53 28.38
CA PHE A 389 -14.92 -17.06 29.01
C PHE A 389 -14.22 -15.95 28.19
N LEU A 390 -14.07 -16.15 26.84
CA LEU A 390 -13.47 -15.17 25.95
C LEU A 390 -14.34 -13.91 25.81
N LYS A 391 -15.68 -14.04 25.91
CA LYS A 391 -16.59 -12.89 25.88
C LYS A 391 -16.45 -12.06 27.15
N ASP A 392 -16.39 -12.71 28.33
CA ASP A 392 -16.20 -12.03 29.61
C ASP A 392 -14.83 -11.38 29.73
N GLY A 393 -13.81 -11.99 29.13
CA GLY A 393 -12.46 -11.41 28.96
C GLY A 393 -12.41 -10.21 28.04
N LYS A 394 -13.56 -9.82 27.43
CA LYS A 394 -13.69 -8.66 26.52
C LYS A 394 -12.79 -8.73 25.28
N LEU A 395 -12.38 -9.93 24.84
CA LEU A 395 -11.64 -10.07 23.60
C LEU A 395 -12.52 -9.70 22.40
N ASN A 396 -11.97 -8.92 21.46
CA ASN A 396 -12.63 -8.61 20.21
C ASN A 396 -12.62 -9.81 19.25
N LEU A 397 -13.30 -9.69 18.10
CA LEU A 397 -13.40 -10.77 17.12
C LEU A 397 -12.04 -11.28 16.64
N PHE A 398 -11.11 -10.37 16.38
CA PHE A 398 -9.77 -10.70 15.86
C PHE A 398 -8.90 -11.34 16.94
N GLU A 399 -8.94 -10.84 18.16
CA GLU A 399 -8.26 -11.44 19.31
C GLU A 399 -8.73 -12.87 19.56
N LYS A 400 -10.06 -13.12 19.48
CA LYS A 400 -10.60 -14.48 19.61
C LYS A 400 -10.07 -15.44 18.56
N ARG A 401 -9.77 -14.98 17.34
CA ARG A 401 -9.19 -15.81 16.29
C ARG A 401 -7.73 -16.19 16.56
N CYS A 402 -7.01 -15.40 17.34
CA CYS A 402 -5.63 -15.68 17.72
C CYS A 402 -5.52 -16.58 18.97
N VAL A 403 -6.62 -16.87 19.66
CA VAL A 403 -6.58 -17.72 20.85
C VAL A 403 -6.27 -19.15 20.46
N GLY A 404 -5.13 -19.66 20.95
CA GLY A 404 -4.79 -21.09 20.94
C GLY A 404 -5.21 -21.76 22.24
N VAL A 405 -5.55 -23.05 22.15
CA VAL A 405 -5.72 -23.92 23.30
C VAL A 405 -4.70 -25.05 23.26
N LEU A 406 -4.02 -25.29 24.37
CA LEU A 406 -3.17 -26.44 24.56
C LEU A 406 -4.05 -27.61 25.07
N THR A 407 -4.02 -28.73 24.37
CA THR A 407 -4.78 -29.93 24.70
C THR A 407 -3.85 -31.09 25.00
N ASP A 408 -4.28 -32.00 25.89
CA ASP A 408 -3.62 -33.27 26.10
C ASP A 408 -4.05 -34.34 25.06
N ALA A 409 -3.48 -35.55 25.14
CA ALA A 409 -3.77 -36.64 24.22
C ALA A 409 -5.24 -37.11 24.24
N ASP A 410 -5.97 -36.84 25.29
CA ASP A 410 -7.42 -37.12 25.40
C ASP A 410 -8.28 -35.98 24.83
N GLY A 411 -7.68 -34.90 24.31
CA GLY A 411 -8.36 -33.72 23.76
C GLY A 411 -8.86 -32.74 24.81
N ARG A 412 -8.51 -32.95 26.09
CA ARG A 412 -8.90 -32.06 27.18
C ARG A 412 -8.05 -30.79 27.13
N ILE A 413 -8.70 -29.62 27.23
CA ILE A 413 -8.00 -28.35 27.33
C ILE A 413 -7.24 -28.27 28.64
N VAL A 414 -5.94 -28.04 28.55
CA VAL A 414 -4.99 -27.86 29.65
C VAL A 414 -4.74 -26.39 29.93
N TRP A 415 -4.63 -25.61 28.86
CA TRP A 415 -4.34 -24.19 28.95
C TRP A 415 -4.99 -23.44 27.79
N VAL A 416 -5.72 -22.38 28.10
CA VAL A 416 -6.09 -21.36 27.13
C VAL A 416 -4.88 -20.43 27.03
N VAL A 417 -4.07 -20.62 26.00
CA VAL A 417 -2.70 -20.10 25.90
C VAL A 417 -2.67 -18.59 26.14
N GLY A 418 -1.82 -18.18 27.08
CA GLY A 418 -1.67 -16.78 27.48
C GLY A 418 -2.79 -16.25 28.39
N LEU A 419 -3.94 -16.93 28.51
CA LEU A 419 -5.10 -16.42 29.25
C LEU A 419 -5.31 -17.14 30.59
N ARG A 420 -5.55 -18.47 30.59
CA ARG A 420 -5.89 -19.20 31.81
C ARG A 420 -5.63 -20.70 31.72
N LEU A 421 -5.06 -21.25 32.78
CA LEU A 421 -4.97 -22.72 32.96
C LEU A 421 -6.32 -23.34 33.28
N ASP A 422 -6.47 -24.63 32.97
CA ASP A 422 -7.52 -25.48 33.50
C ASP A 422 -7.24 -25.83 34.97
N HIS A 423 -8.25 -25.76 35.80
CA HIS A 423 -8.15 -25.99 37.25
C HIS A 423 -7.66 -27.41 37.59
N ARG A 424 -8.00 -28.38 36.75
CA ARG A 424 -7.71 -29.80 36.99
C ARG A 424 -6.23 -30.16 36.83
N VAL A 425 -5.46 -29.33 36.16
CA VAL A 425 -4.02 -29.53 35.93
C VAL A 425 -3.15 -28.63 36.81
N ARG A 426 -3.76 -27.93 37.77
CA ARG A 426 -3.00 -27.02 38.65
C ARG A 426 -2.00 -27.77 39.51
N VAL A 427 -0.92 -27.11 39.82
CA VAL A 427 0.00 -27.56 40.86
C VAL A 427 -0.65 -27.50 42.21
N SER A 428 -0.46 -28.54 43.02
CA SER A 428 -0.99 -28.70 44.39
C SER A 428 0.17 -29.01 45.36
N PRO A 429 -0.06 -28.97 46.68
CA PRO A 429 0.95 -29.37 47.64
C PRO A 429 1.46 -30.83 47.53
N SER A 430 0.68 -31.67 46.85
CA SER A 430 1.05 -33.09 46.59
C SER A 430 1.82 -33.29 45.27
N THR A 431 1.96 -32.27 44.41
CA THR A 431 2.62 -32.33 43.12
C THR A 431 4.13 -32.56 43.31
N GLN A 432 4.67 -33.59 42.72
CA GLN A 432 6.10 -33.91 42.75
C GLN A 432 6.78 -33.48 41.41
N ARG A 433 6.12 -33.74 40.28
CA ARG A 433 6.63 -33.45 38.93
C ARG A 433 5.82 -32.37 38.28
N VAL A 434 6.48 -31.42 37.66
CA VAL A 434 5.82 -30.31 36.94
C VAL A 434 6.28 -30.26 35.49
N LEU A 435 5.34 -29.82 34.64
CA LEU A 435 5.67 -29.33 33.33
C LEU A 435 5.62 -27.80 33.34
N ARG A 436 6.77 -27.20 32.98
CA ARG A 436 6.85 -25.78 32.66
C ARG A 436 6.42 -25.60 31.22
N LEU A 437 5.36 -24.85 31.01
CA LEU A 437 4.83 -24.48 29.69
C LEU A 437 5.29 -23.07 29.36
N SER A 438 5.88 -22.87 28.17
CA SER A 438 6.29 -21.56 27.69
C SER A 438 5.67 -21.31 26.33
N ALA A 439 4.96 -20.20 26.16
CA ALA A 439 4.33 -19.79 24.90
C ALA A 439 5.08 -18.65 24.25
N THR A 440 5.20 -18.70 22.93
CA THR A 440 5.67 -17.61 22.08
C THR A 440 4.53 -17.21 21.14
N ILE A 441 4.16 -15.94 21.14
CA ILE A 441 3.16 -15.36 20.22
C ILE A 441 3.95 -14.59 19.17
N ARG A 442 3.82 -15.00 17.92
CA ARG A 442 4.50 -14.37 16.77
C ARG A 442 3.64 -13.33 16.09
#